data_ff104314addda760b6a3aa4275a65b10
#
_entry.id   ff104314addda760b6a3aa4275a65b10
#
_cell.length_a   1.000
_cell.length_b   1.000
_cell.length_c   1.000
_cell.angle_alpha   90.00
_cell.angle_beta   90.00
_cell.angle_gamma   90.00
#
_symmetry.space_group_name_H-M   'P 1'
#
loop_
_entity.id
_entity.type
_entity.pdbx_description
1 polymer ?
#
loop_
_entity_poly.entity_id
_entity_poly.type
_entity_poly.pdbx_seq_one_letter_code
_entity_poly.pdbx_strand_id
1 'polypeptide(L)'
;DRFPAEAGTGTDPRNLGGAEGYGSVGIMSDPRNLNGEEGYGKLTKGSNANVDFDFIKKREGFEKDVYVPKGSDGKVLGKSGATVASGFDLGQRNEADLKGLPSALVTKLKPYLGKKGAAADTYVTNNPLSLTEEEADTINTFAKKQEIDRVKEDWDNSSSTKDFKDLTKEQATVVASVAFQYGDLPTKTPTFWKHVTAGDWDKAEAELRNFGDAYST
;
A
#
# COMPACT_ATOMS: atom_id res chain seq x y z
N ASP A 1 12.00 3.58 -18.63
CA ASP A 1 11.39 4.85 -18.24
C ASP A 1 9.90 4.88 -18.49
N ARG A 2 9.12 4.06 -17.82
CA ARG A 2 7.66 4.26 -17.75
C ARG A 2 7.07 3.44 -16.63
N PHE A 3 7.20 3.94 -15.44
CA PHE A 3 6.02 3.91 -14.59
C PHE A 3 5.23 5.16 -14.94
N PRO A 4 3.94 5.09 -15.19
CA PRO A 4 3.16 6.28 -15.48
C PRO A 4 3.10 7.11 -14.21
N ALA A 5 3.95 8.09 -14.15
CA ALA A 5 3.80 9.19 -13.24
C ALA A 5 3.03 10.25 -14.01
N GLU A 6 1.72 10.16 -13.96
CA GLU A 6 0.89 11.36 -14.08
C GLU A 6 -0.49 11.05 -13.53
N ALA A 7 -0.71 11.42 -12.32
CA ALA A 7 -2.02 11.69 -11.79
C ALA A 7 -2.54 12.92 -12.55
N GLY A 8 -3.17 12.71 -13.67
CA GLY A 8 -3.63 13.83 -14.50
C GLY A 8 -4.98 13.60 -15.14
N THR A 9 -5.45 12.40 -15.22
CA THR A 9 -6.73 12.12 -15.89
C THR A 9 -7.40 10.90 -15.30
N GLY A 10 -7.86 11.00 -14.07
CA GLY A 10 -9.04 10.26 -13.59
C GLY A 10 -8.99 8.74 -13.54
N THR A 11 -7.90 8.11 -13.92
CA THR A 11 -7.70 6.68 -13.71
C THR A 11 -6.49 6.51 -12.83
N ASP A 12 -6.74 6.31 -11.56
CA ASP A 12 -5.72 5.83 -10.65
C ASP A 12 -5.33 4.41 -11.12
N PRO A 13 -4.11 4.21 -11.65
CA PRO A 13 -3.70 2.89 -12.12
C PRO A 13 -3.66 1.87 -10.99
N ARG A 14 -3.76 2.32 -9.75
CA ARG A 14 -3.90 1.49 -8.57
C ARG A 14 -5.30 0.92 -8.39
N ASN A 15 -6.26 1.40 -9.15
CA ASN A 15 -7.64 0.93 -9.10
C ASN A 15 -7.99 0.14 -10.36
N LEU A 16 -7.15 -0.77 -10.71
CA LEU A 16 -7.33 -1.63 -11.85
C LEU A 16 -8.49 -2.59 -11.66
N GLY A 17 -9.67 -2.05 -11.93
CA GLY A 17 -10.81 -2.82 -12.43
C GLY A 17 -11.41 -3.90 -11.55
N GLY A 18 -11.04 -4.02 -10.32
CA GLY A 18 -11.68 -4.96 -9.43
C GLY A 18 -12.74 -4.29 -8.58
N ALA A 19 -13.92 -4.85 -8.53
CA ALA A 19 -14.93 -4.50 -7.54
C ALA A 19 -14.46 -4.70 -6.08
N GLU A 20 -13.22 -5.09 -5.92
CA GLU A 20 -12.56 -5.31 -4.66
C GLU A 20 -11.55 -4.20 -4.46
N GLY A 21 -12.01 -3.18 -3.80
CA GLY A 21 -11.21 -2.01 -3.54
C GLY A 21 -9.83 -2.38 -3.01
N TYR A 22 -8.85 -1.98 -3.73
CA TYR A 22 -7.47 -2.07 -3.33
C TYR A 22 -7.10 -1.05 -2.29
N GLY A 23 -8.08 -0.66 -1.53
CA GLY A 23 -7.86 0.31 -0.51
C GLY A 23 -6.80 -0.07 0.53
N SER A 24 -6.35 -1.28 0.52
CA SER A 24 -5.26 -1.67 1.38
C SER A 24 -3.88 -1.52 0.77
N VAL A 25 -3.84 -1.12 -0.47
CA VAL A 25 -2.58 -0.83 -1.06
C VAL A 25 -2.14 0.51 -0.66
N GLY A 26 -2.05 0.62 0.36
CA GLY A 26 -1.57 1.68 0.85
C GLY A 26 -0.20 1.97 0.71
N ILE A 27 0.19 2.58 0.42
CA ILE A 27 1.12 2.96 0.25
C ILE A 27 1.63 4.14 0.51
N MET A 28 2.10 4.64 1.01
CA MET A 28 3.16 5.03 1.20
C MET A 28 3.47 6.34 1.29
N SER A 29 3.71 7.07 1.84
CA SER A 29 4.34 7.64 2.40
C SER A 29 5.16 8.66 2.68
N ASP A 30 5.17 9.38 3.57
CA ASP A 30 5.86 10.62 3.73
C ASP A 30 7.36 10.47 3.70
N PRO A 31 7.91 11.14 2.80
CA PRO A 31 9.29 11.33 2.58
C PRO A 31 10.09 11.83 3.75
N ARG A 32 9.48 12.61 4.53
CA ARG A 32 10.19 13.39 5.52
C ARG A 32 10.69 12.59 6.71
N ASN A 33 10.13 11.40 6.91
CA ASN A 33 10.42 10.60 8.08
C ASN A 33 11.21 9.32 7.85
N LEU A 34 11.80 9.19 6.68
CA LEU A 34 12.54 7.99 6.35
C LEU A 34 13.87 7.84 7.06
N ASN A 35 14.37 8.93 7.56
CA ASN A 35 15.61 8.96 8.33
C ASN A 35 15.37 9.20 9.82
N GLY A 36 14.12 9.34 10.23
CA GLY A 36 13.76 9.52 11.63
C GLY A 36 13.90 8.23 12.41
N GLU A 37 14.33 8.31 13.66
CA GLU A 37 14.45 7.14 14.53
C GLU A 37 13.09 6.47 14.80
N GLU A 38 11.99 7.16 14.52
CA GLU A 38 10.63 6.69 14.76
C GLU A 38 9.87 6.28 13.50
N GLY A 39 10.40 6.56 12.32
CA GLY A 39 9.79 6.21 11.05
C GLY A 39 10.41 4.98 10.41
N TYR A 40 10.55 5.04 9.10
CA TYR A 40 11.10 3.95 8.32
C TYR A 40 12.50 3.50 8.68
N GLY A 41 13.30 4.38 9.28
CA GLY A 41 14.62 4.01 9.76
C GLY A 41 14.59 2.88 10.80
N LYS A 42 13.55 2.81 11.63
CA LYS A 42 13.34 1.68 12.55
C LYS A 42 12.85 0.43 11.84
N LEU A 43 12.01 0.58 10.82
CA LEU A 43 11.54 -0.55 10.03
C LEU A 43 12.67 -1.20 9.24
N THR A 44 13.59 -0.40 8.70
CA THR A 44 14.73 -0.90 7.95
C THR A 44 15.79 -1.54 8.83
N LYS A 45 15.92 -1.07 10.07
CA LYS A 45 16.97 -1.55 11.00
C LYS A 45 16.69 -2.90 11.64
N GLY A 46 15.45 -3.35 11.67
CA GLY A 46 15.05 -4.58 12.39
C GLY A 46 14.64 -5.75 11.52
N SER A 47 14.10 -5.52 10.34
CA SER A 47 13.53 -6.59 9.52
C SER A 47 13.61 -6.40 8.00
N ASN A 48 13.96 -5.22 7.51
CA ASN A 48 13.88 -4.91 6.09
C ASN A 48 15.04 -4.04 5.60
N ALA A 49 16.24 -4.28 6.07
CA ALA A 49 17.46 -3.55 5.69
C ALA A 49 17.72 -3.52 4.17
N ASN A 50 17.05 -4.41 3.43
CA ASN A 50 17.24 -4.56 1.99
C ASN A 50 16.24 -3.78 1.14
N VAL A 51 15.23 -3.11 1.71
CA VAL A 51 14.25 -2.36 0.92
C VAL A 51 14.63 -0.88 0.84
N ASP A 52 14.68 -0.34 -0.37
CA ASP A 52 14.92 1.08 -0.61
C ASP A 52 13.61 1.88 -0.51
N PHE A 53 13.32 2.34 0.69
CA PHE A 53 12.12 3.14 0.90
C PHE A 53 12.17 4.54 0.28
N ASP A 54 13.35 5.12 0.10
CA ASP A 54 13.51 6.41 -0.57
C ASP A 54 13.11 6.33 -2.05
N PHE A 55 13.39 5.21 -2.69
CA PHE A 55 12.95 4.95 -4.05
C PHE A 55 11.43 4.83 -4.13
N ILE A 56 10.85 4.07 -3.24
CA ILE A 56 9.41 3.83 -3.19
C ILE A 56 8.66 5.13 -2.91
N LYS A 57 9.18 5.91 -1.99
CA LYS A 57 8.66 7.16 -1.48
C LYS A 57 8.34 8.21 -2.52
N LYS A 58 9.16 8.35 -3.53
CA LYS A 58 9.04 9.40 -4.56
C LYS A 58 7.78 9.27 -5.43
N ARG A 59 6.98 8.25 -5.21
CA ARG A 59 5.89 7.84 -6.10
C ARG A 59 4.51 7.82 -5.47
N GLU A 60 4.40 8.33 -4.26
CA GLU A 60 3.17 8.20 -3.49
C GLU A 60 2.58 9.49 -2.98
N GLY A 61 1.25 9.52 -2.93
CA GLY A 61 0.49 10.62 -2.40
C GLY A 61 0.40 10.60 -0.86
N PHE A 62 -0.08 11.69 -0.26
CA PHE A 62 -0.25 11.84 1.17
C PHE A 62 -1.47 12.69 1.46
N GLU A 63 -2.43 12.10 2.20
CA GLU A 63 -3.66 12.77 2.58
C GLU A 63 -3.85 12.73 4.10
N LYS A 64 -4.00 13.90 4.70
CA LYS A 64 -4.28 14.02 6.13
C LYS A 64 -5.75 13.89 6.46
N ASP A 65 -6.59 14.26 5.52
CA ASP A 65 -8.03 14.18 5.69
C ASP A 65 -8.52 12.78 5.34
N VAL A 66 -9.47 12.28 6.12
CA VAL A 66 -10.17 11.06 5.75
C VAL A 66 -11.03 11.34 4.52
N TYR A 67 -10.89 10.53 3.51
CA TYR A 67 -11.61 10.62 2.25
C TYR A 67 -12.16 9.27 1.81
N VAL A 68 -13.00 9.27 0.78
CA VAL A 68 -13.39 8.04 0.08
C VAL A 68 -12.96 8.16 -1.37
N PRO A 69 -12.17 7.23 -1.91
CA PRO A 69 -11.74 7.28 -3.30
C PRO A 69 -12.91 7.36 -4.27
N LYS A 70 -12.85 8.31 -5.20
CA LYS A 70 -13.88 8.54 -6.23
C LYS A 70 -13.27 8.55 -7.62
N GLY A 71 -14.04 8.07 -8.58
CA GLY A 71 -13.71 8.17 -9.99
C GLY A 71 -13.89 9.60 -10.53
N SER A 72 -13.51 9.79 -11.77
CA SER A 72 -13.69 11.08 -12.47
C SER A 72 -15.16 11.51 -12.61
N ASP A 73 -16.08 10.57 -12.49
CA ASP A 73 -17.52 10.80 -12.46
C ASP A 73 -18.06 11.18 -11.07
N GLY A 74 -17.18 11.32 -10.08
CA GLY A 74 -17.53 11.64 -8.69
C GLY A 74 -18.13 10.49 -7.89
N LYS A 75 -18.27 9.31 -8.47
CA LYS A 75 -18.79 8.13 -7.76
C LYS A 75 -17.70 7.40 -7.01
N VAL A 76 -18.08 6.80 -5.90
CA VAL A 76 -17.15 5.97 -5.11
C VAL A 76 -16.63 4.82 -5.97
N LEU A 77 -15.32 4.62 -5.94
CA LEU A 77 -14.67 3.56 -6.68
C LEU A 77 -14.95 2.19 -6.02
N GLY A 78 -15.75 1.39 -6.69
CA GLY A 78 -16.05 0.02 -6.27
C GLY A 78 -16.56 -0.07 -4.82
N LYS A 79 -15.87 -0.86 -4.02
CA LYS A 79 -16.11 -1.03 -2.58
C LYS A 79 -15.13 -0.24 -1.69
N SER A 80 -14.53 0.81 -2.21
CA SER A 80 -13.62 1.65 -1.43
C SER A 80 -14.28 2.15 -0.16
N GLY A 81 -13.53 2.16 0.90
CA GLY A 81 -13.97 2.64 2.21
C GLY A 81 -13.42 4.01 2.56
N ALA A 82 -13.67 4.41 3.79
CA ALA A 82 -13.02 5.57 4.37
C ALA A 82 -11.51 5.32 4.38
N THR A 83 -10.76 6.20 3.75
CA THR A 83 -9.32 6.04 3.48
C THR A 83 -8.58 7.23 4.05
N VAL A 84 -7.36 7.04 4.50
CA VAL A 84 -6.51 8.08 5.09
C VAL A 84 -5.04 7.84 4.78
N ALA A 85 -4.23 8.84 5.01
CA ALA A 85 -2.79 8.80 4.77
C ALA A 85 -2.50 8.43 3.30
N SER A 86 -1.59 7.52 3.03
CA SER A 86 -1.26 7.12 1.66
C SER A 86 -2.10 5.93 1.18
N GLY A 87 -3.40 5.96 1.40
CA GLY A 87 -4.32 4.93 0.93
C GLY A 87 -4.66 3.85 1.96
N PHE A 88 -4.52 4.14 3.27
CA PHE A 88 -4.92 3.22 4.32
C PHE A 88 -6.44 3.13 4.42
N ASP A 89 -7.04 2.12 3.79
CA ASP A 89 -8.49 1.91 3.74
C ASP A 89 -9.00 1.31 5.04
N LEU A 90 -9.67 2.13 5.84
CA LEU A 90 -10.33 1.76 7.08
C LEU A 90 -11.58 0.90 6.83
N GLY A 91 -12.19 1.03 5.66
CA GLY A 91 -13.39 0.27 5.30
C GLY A 91 -13.12 -1.22 5.15
N GLN A 92 -11.90 -1.61 4.83
CA GLN A 92 -11.50 -3.02 4.72
C GLN A 92 -11.00 -3.61 6.05
N ARG A 93 -11.01 -2.83 7.14
CA ARG A 93 -10.36 -3.17 8.40
C ARG A 93 -11.33 -3.24 9.55
N ASN A 94 -10.94 -3.97 10.58
CA ASN A 94 -11.57 -4.04 11.88
C ASN A 94 -10.59 -3.55 12.98
N GLU A 95 -11.03 -3.54 14.22
CA GLU A 95 -10.23 -3.02 15.33
C GLU A 95 -8.94 -3.85 15.59
N ALA A 96 -8.98 -5.14 15.33
CA ALA A 96 -7.81 -6.00 15.49
C ALA A 96 -6.70 -5.64 14.48
N ASP A 97 -7.08 -5.16 13.30
CA ASP A 97 -6.14 -4.75 12.25
C ASP A 97 -5.37 -3.47 12.60
N LEU A 98 -5.83 -2.72 13.61
CA LEU A 98 -5.16 -1.51 14.10
C LEU A 98 -4.25 -1.78 15.31
N LYS A 99 -4.10 -3.05 15.70
CA LYS A 99 -3.25 -3.42 16.82
C LYS A 99 -1.79 -3.05 16.55
N GLY A 100 -1.26 -2.15 17.37
CA GLY A 100 0.09 -1.61 17.19
C GLY A 100 0.12 -0.12 16.90
N LEU A 101 -1.02 0.48 16.52
CA LEU A 101 -1.16 1.93 16.51
C LEU A 101 -1.36 2.48 17.93
N PRO A 102 -0.98 3.76 18.20
CA PRO A 102 -1.29 4.44 19.44
C PRO A 102 -2.79 4.43 19.74
N SER A 103 -3.17 4.19 20.99
CA SER A 103 -4.59 4.06 21.39
C SER A 103 -5.43 5.30 21.08
N ALA A 104 -4.85 6.49 21.23
CA ALA A 104 -5.51 7.75 20.88
C ALA A 104 -5.86 7.79 19.37
N LEU A 105 -4.95 7.32 18.53
CA LEU A 105 -5.16 7.26 17.07
C LEU A 105 -6.19 6.20 16.72
N VAL A 106 -6.12 5.02 17.34
CA VAL A 106 -7.15 3.97 17.17
C VAL A 106 -8.54 4.51 17.50
N THR A 107 -8.67 5.29 18.60
CA THR A 107 -9.95 5.89 18.97
C THR A 107 -10.49 6.84 17.91
N LYS A 108 -9.64 7.64 17.26
CA LYS A 108 -10.03 8.52 16.15
C LYS A 108 -10.49 7.74 14.91
N LEU A 109 -9.82 6.63 14.60
CA LEU A 109 -10.05 5.86 13.37
C LEU A 109 -11.21 4.86 13.50
N LYS A 110 -11.47 4.38 14.71
CA LYS A 110 -12.49 3.35 14.98
C LYS A 110 -13.89 3.63 14.38
N PRO A 111 -14.42 4.85 14.39
CA PRO A 111 -15.73 5.14 13.81
C PRO A 111 -15.83 4.92 12.29
N TYR A 112 -14.71 4.86 11.58
CA TYR A 112 -14.64 4.71 10.12
C TYR A 112 -14.46 3.25 9.68
N LEU A 113 -14.10 2.35 10.61
CA LEU A 113 -13.85 0.95 10.31
C LEU A 113 -15.07 0.25 9.69
N GLY A 114 -14.83 -0.58 8.69
CA GLY A 114 -15.82 -1.40 8.02
C GLY A 114 -16.81 -0.65 7.12
N LYS A 115 -16.73 0.67 7.04
CA LYS A 115 -17.62 1.48 6.20
C LYS A 115 -17.12 1.53 4.76
N LYS A 116 -17.98 1.14 3.80
CA LYS A 116 -17.65 1.01 2.38
C LYS A 116 -18.66 1.70 1.48
N GLY A 117 -18.22 2.03 0.28
CA GLY A 117 -19.11 2.56 -0.76
C GLY A 117 -19.82 3.86 -0.35
N ALA A 118 -21.06 4.01 -0.76
CA ALA A 118 -21.87 5.19 -0.48
C ALA A 118 -22.07 5.44 1.03
N ALA A 119 -22.11 4.40 1.85
CA ALA A 119 -22.21 4.54 3.30
C ALA A 119 -20.95 5.16 3.91
N ALA A 120 -19.78 4.81 3.39
CA ALA A 120 -18.54 5.45 3.79
C ALA A 120 -18.51 6.93 3.38
N ASP A 121 -18.91 7.22 2.16
CA ASP A 121 -18.93 8.60 1.63
C ASP A 121 -19.86 9.51 2.43
N THR A 122 -21.07 9.04 2.70
CA THR A 122 -22.02 9.75 3.56
C THR A 122 -21.46 9.97 4.96
N TYR A 123 -20.82 8.94 5.53
CA TYR A 123 -20.27 9.02 6.89
C TYR A 123 -19.12 10.01 6.95
N VAL A 124 -18.15 9.93 6.05
CA VAL A 124 -17.01 10.84 5.98
C VAL A 124 -17.44 12.29 5.77
N THR A 125 -18.42 12.52 4.89
CA THR A 125 -18.98 13.86 4.64
C THR A 125 -19.59 14.46 5.91
N ASN A 126 -20.32 13.67 6.69
CA ASN A 126 -20.98 14.14 7.91
C ASN A 126 -20.06 14.16 9.14
N ASN A 127 -18.95 13.44 9.08
CA ASN A 127 -17.97 13.32 10.16
C ASN A 127 -16.55 13.50 9.58
N PRO A 128 -16.19 14.72 9.16
CA PRO A 128 -14.85 14.95 8.62
C PRO A 128 -13.80 14.75 9.72
N LEU A 129 -12.69 14.10 9.37
CA LEU A 129 -11.55 13.92 10.26
C LEU A 129 -10.29 14.32 9.53
N SER A 130 -9.55 15.25 10.12
CA SER A 130 -8.22 15.62 9.67
C SER A 130 -7.21 15.17 10.72
N LEU A 131 -6.19 14.47 10.27
CA LEU A 131 -5.08 14.03 11.11
C LEU A 131 -3.97 15.07 11.13
N THR A 132 -3.17 15.05 12.17
CA THR A 132 -1.88 15.74 12.13
C THR A 132 -0.95 15.01 11.18
N GLU A 133 0.09 15.70 10.76
CA GLU A 133 1.13 15.11 9.93
C GLU A 133 1.79 13.90 10.60
N GLU A 134 2.10 14.02 11.89
CA GLU A 134 2.67 12.95 12.71
C GLU A 134 1.74 11.73 12.81
N GLU A 135 0.43 11.95 12.98
CA GLU A 135 -0.55 10.87 13.01
C GLU A 135 -0.64 10.12 11.68
N ALA A 136 -0.66 10.87 10.58
CA ALA A 136 -0.68 10.28 9.26
C ALA A 136 0.62 9.52 8.94
N ASP A 137 1.78 10.05 9.34
CA ASP A 137 3.06 9.35 9.22
C ASP A 137 3.11 8.07 10.06
N THR A 138 2.52 8.11 11.24
CA THR A 138 2.40 6.91 12.09
C THR A 138 1.58 5.82 11.40
N ILE A 139 0.46 6.18 10.77
CA ILE A 139 -0.35 5.24 10.00
C ILE A 139 0.43 4.68 8.81
N ASN A 140 1.13 5.54 8.07
CA ASN A 140 1.94 5.10 6.93
C ASN A 140 3.02 4.11 7.34
N THR A 141 3.73 4.43 8.41
CA THR A 141 4.77 3.55 8.96
C THR A 141 4.20 2.20 9.37
N PHE A 142 3.05 2.23 10.04
CA PHE A 142 2.33 1.03 10.44
C PHE A 142 1.86 0.19 9.24
N ALA A 143 1.24 0.82 8.24
CA ALA A 143 0.77 0.14 7.04
C ALA A 143 1.90 -0.54 6.28
N LYS A 144 3.03 0.16 6.12
CA LYS A 144 4.22 -0.38 5.45
C LYS A 144 4.80 -1.57 6.19
N LYS A 145 4.87 -1.48 7.51
CA LYS A 145 5.34 -2.61 8.30
C LYS A 145 4.46 -3.83 8.09
N GLN A 146 3.15 -3.68 8.16
CA GLN A 146 2.22 -4.79 7.93
C GLN A 146 2.43 -5.43 6.56
N GLU A 147 2.57 -4.60 5.53
CA GLU A 147 2.72 -5.07 4.17
C GLU A 147 4.03 -5.83 3.95
N ILE A 148 5.13 -5.30 4.47
CA ILE A 148 6.43 -5.97 4.36
C ILE A 148 6.47 -7.26 5.16
N ASP A 149 5.91 -7.26 6.36
CA ASP A 149 5.84 -8.47 7.18
C ASP A 149 5.05 -9.56 6.43
N ARG A 150 3.96 -9.21 5.75
CA ARG A 150 3.18 -10.12 4.93
C ARG A 150 3.96 -10.62 3.71
N VAL A 151 4.56 -9.72 2.94
CA VAL A 151 5.36 -10.10 1.76
C VAL A 151 6.48 -11.04 2.14
N LYS A 152 7.14 -10.78 3.26
CA LYS A 152 8.18 -11.64 3.78
C LYS A 152 7.65 -13.02 4.14
N GLU A 153 6.51 -13.09 4.83
CA GLU A 153 5.87 -14.36 5.16
C GLU A 153 5.48 -15.14 3.91
N ASP A 154 4.84 -14.48 2.93
CA ASP A 154 4.49 -15.10 1.65
C ASP A 154 5.72 -15.61 0.90
N TRP A 155 6.81 -14.83 0.92
CA TRP A 155 8.06 -15.19 0.28
C TRP A 155 8.71 -16.40 0.94
N ASP A 156 8.87 -16.36 2.26
CA ASP A 156 9.54 -17.42 3.03
C ASP A 156 8.71 -18.72 3.02
N ASN A 157 7.40 -18.64 2.76
CA ASN A 157 6.51 -19.80 2.53
C ASN A 157 6.42 -20.22 1.04
N SER A 158 7.05 -19.50 0.13
CA SER A 158 7.03 -19.83 -1.29
C SER A 158 8.02 -20.94 -1.66
N SER A 159 8.07 -21.29 -2.93
CA SER A 159 9.07 -22.22 -3.48
C SER A 159 10.46 -21.59 -3.71
N SER A 160 10.68 -20.37 -3.26
CA SER A 160 11.98 -19.71 -3.40
C SER A 160 13.07 -20.49 -2.64
N THR A 161 14.26 -20.56 -3.24
CA THR A 161 15.44 -21.16 -2.61
C THR A 161 16.19 -20.17 -1.70
N LYS A 162 15.74 -18.93 -1.63
CA LYS A 162 16.32 -17.87 -0.79
C LYS A 162 15.26 -17.28 0.10
N ASP A 163 15.60 -16.98 1.33
CA ASP A 163 14.75 -16.17 2.20
C ASP A 163 14.66 -14.73 1.67
N PHE A 164 13.58 -14.02 2.00
CA PHE A 164 13.41 -12.62 1.60
C PHE A 164 14.59 -11.73 2.06
N LYS A 165 15.14 -12.01 3.24
CA LYS A 165 16.28 -11.28 3.80
C LYS A 165 17.58 -11.42 2.98
N ASP A 166 17.68 -12.47 2.16
CA ASP A 166 18.86 -12.79 1.34
C ASP A 166 18.78 -12.21 -0.08
N LEU A 167 17.68 -11.51 -0.39
CA LEU A 167 17.55 -10.76 -1.63
C LEU A 167 18.49 -9.54 -1.64
N THR A 168 18.92 -9.13 -2.83
CA THR A 168 19.62 -7.85 -2.96
C THR A 168 18.67 -6.69 -2.64
N LYS A 169 19.23 -5.52 -2.37
CA LYS A 169 18.43 -4.31 -2.10
C LYS A 169 17.45 -4.02 -3.22
N GLU A 170 17.90 -4.11 -4.46
CA GLU A 170 17.10 -3.88 -5.65
C GLU A 170 15.96 -4.89 -5.76
N GLN A 171 16.26 -6.18 -5.58
CA GLN A 171 15.28 -7.26 -5.63
C GLN A 171 14.20 -7.09 -4.56
N ALA A 172 14.61 -6.90 -3.31
CA ALA A 172 13.68 -6.68 -2.21
C ALA A 172 12.83 -5.41 -2.40
N THR A 173 13.43 -4.34 -2.93
CA THR A 173 12.74 -3.08 -3.22
C THR A 173 11.69 -3.26 -4.32
N VAL A 174 12.01 -3.98 -5.40
CA VAL A 174 11.05 -4.25 -6.48
C VAL A 174 9.87 -5.06 -5.95
N VAL A 175 10.12 -6.15 -5.23
CA VAL A 175 9.05 -6.98 -4.66
C VAL A 175 8.18 -6.16 -3.70
N ALA A 176 8.79 -5.41 -2.80
CA ALA A 176 8.07 -4.53 -1.87
C ALA A 176 7.25 -3.46 -2.61
N SER A 177 7.82 -2.81 -3.62
CA SER A 177 7.14 -1.78 -4.41
C SER A 177 5.89 -2.31 -5.12
N VAL A 178 5.98 -3.52 -5.69
CA VAL A 178 4.83 -4.16 -6.33
C VAL A 178 3.78 -4.55 -5.29
N ALA A 179 4.20 -5.09 -4.15
CA ALA A 179 3.29 -5.43 -3.06
C ALA A 179 2.57 -4.20 -2.52
N PHE A 180 3.26 -3.10 -2.37
CA PHE A 180 2.65 -1.84 -1.96
C PHE A 180 1.61 -1.33 -2.96
N GLN A 181 1.75 -1.62 -4.22
CA GLN A 181 0.81 -1.19 -5.25
C GLN A 181 -0.35 -2.17 -5.44
N TYR A 182 -0.09 -3.46 -5.40
CA TYR A 182 -1.07 -4.49 -5.76
C TYR A 182 -1.56 -5.34 -4.59
N GLY A 183 -0.91 -5.27 -3.44
CA GLY A 183 -1.25 -6.06 -2.26
C GLY A 183 -0.71 -7.48 -2.33
N ASP A 184 -1.56 -8.46 -2.06
CA ASP A 184 -1.27 -9.90 -2.07
C ASP A 184 -0.68 -10.34 -3.42
N LEU A 185 0.63 -10.42 -3.53
CA LEU A 185 1.33 -10.72 -4.78
C LEU A 185 1.01 -12.11 -5.34
N PRO A 186 0.96 -13.19 -4.54
CA PRO A 186 0.57 -14.50 -5.02
C PRO A 186 -0.76 -14.50 -5.77
N THR A 187 -1.73 -13.75 -5.28
CA THR A 187 -3.08 -13.69 -5.83
C THR A 187 -3.24 -12.62 -6.91
N LYS A 188 -2.65 -11.45 -6.69
CA LYS A 188 -2.89 -10.26 -7.52
C LYS A 188 -1.95 -10.15 -8.71
N THR A 189 -0.74 -10.64 -8.57
CA THR A 189 0.28 -10.62 -9.62
C THR A 189 0.97 -11.99 -9.74
N PRO A 190 0.20 -13.07 -10.00
CA PRO A 190 0.72 -14.43 -9.90
C PRO A 190 1.87 -14.71 -10.86
N THR A 191 1.87 -14.14 -12.06
CA THR A 191 2.95 -14.30 -13.03
C THR A 191 4.24 -13.64 -12.54
N PHE A 192 4.17 -12.41 -12.08
CA PHE A 192 5.30 -11.71 -11.47
C PHE A 192 5.82 -12.50 -10.26
N TRP A 193 4.92 -12.91 -9.35
CA TRP A 193 5.27 -13.67 -8.16
C TRP A 193 6.02 -14.95 -8.50
N LYS A 194 5.52 -15.71 -9.48
CA LYS A 194 6.17 -16.93 -9.96
C LYS A 194 7.60 -16.66 -10.45
N HIS A 195 7.81 -15.57 -11.19
CA HIS A 195 9.14 -15.25 -11.72
C HIS A 195 10.12 -14.84 -10.63
N VAL A 196 9.73 -13.95 -9.72
CA VAL A 196 10.65 -13.49 -8.66
C VAL A 196 11.00 -14.61 -7.70
N THR A 197 10.06 -15.48 -7.33
CA THR A 197 10.32 -16.59 -6.42
C THR A 197 11.16 -17.71 -7.07
N ALA A 198 11.09 -17.84 -8.38
CA ALA A 198 11.97 -18.73 -9.15
C ALA A 198 13.36 -18.14 -9.40
N GLY A 199 13.58 -16.85 -9.09
CA GLY A 199 14.83 -16.15 -9.39
C GLY A 199 14.97 -15.70 -10.86
N ASP A 200 13.90 -15.78 -11.65
CA ASP A 200 13.86 -15.39 -13.07
C ASP A 200 13.67 -13.86 -13.20
N TRP A 201 14.64 -13.07 -12.77
CA TRP A 201 14.53 -11.61 -12.68
C TRP A 201 14.34 -10.93 -14.04
N ASP A 202 14.92 -11.46 -15.11
CA ASP A 202 14.71 -10.94 -16.47
C ASP A 202 13.24 -11.07 -16.91
N LYS A 203 12.59 -12.18 -16.56
CA LYS A 203 11.17 -12.37 -16.83
C LYS A 203 10.29 -11.52 -15.93
N ALA A 204 10.67 -11.35 -14.67
CA ALA A 204 9.99 -10.46 -13.75
C ALA A 204 10.03 -9.00 -14.24
N GLU A 205 11.18 -8.55 -14.76
CA GLU A 205 11.30 -7.21 -15.36
C GLU A 205 10.43 -7.08 -16.62
N ALA A 206 10.42 -8.08 -17.49
CA ALA A 206 9.58 -8.08 -18.68
C ALA A 206 8.09 -8.02 -18.33
N GLU A 207 7.66 -8.76 -17.32
CA GLU A 207 6.29 -8.71 -16.80
C GLU A 207 5.94 -7.32 -16.25
N LEU A 208 6.83 -6.70 -15.47
CA LEU A 208 6.63 -5.34 -14.94
C LEU A 208 6.46 -4.30 -16.05
N ARG A 209 7.14 -4.45 -17.18
CA ARG A 209 7.00 -3.56 -18.33
C ARG A 209 5.61 -3.64 -18.98
N ASN A 210 4.92 -4.76 -18.81
CA ASN A 210 3.60 -5.04 -19.38
C ASN A 210 2.46 -4.98 -18.35
N PHE A 211 2.74 -4.62 -17.09
CA PHE A 211 1.72 -4.56 -16.03
C PHE A 211 0.53 -3.67 -16.40
N GLY A 212 0.79 -2.55 -17.06
CA GLY A 212 -0.26 -1.64 -17.54
C GLY A 212 -1.21 -2.29 -18.53
N ASP A 213 -0.71 -3.17 -19.38
CA ASP A 213 -1.49 -3.85 -20.43
C ASP A 213 -2.19 -5.10 -19.87
N ALA A 214 -1.56 -5.79 -18.95
CA ALA A 214 -2.09 -7.03 -18.37
C ALA A 214 -3.20 -6.79 -17.33
N TYR A 215 -3.19 -5.63 -16.67
CA TYR A 215 -4.09 -5.32 -15.56
C TYR A 215 -4.92 -4.04 -15.78
N SER A 216 -4.93 -3.50 -16.99
CA SER A 216 -5.68 -2.28 -17.38
C SER A 216 -7.06 -2.54 -18.00
N THR A 217 -7.61 -3.73 -17.86
CA THR A 217 -8.96 -4.09 -18.38
C THR A 217 -10.05 -3.95 -17.33
#